data_6efb693b1435a51d6ff32f373880f65c
#
_entry.id   6efb693b1435a51d6ff32f373880f65c
#
_cell.length_a   1.000
_cell.length_b   1.000
_cell.length_c   1.000
_cell.angle_alpha   90.00
_cell.angle_beta   90.00
_cell.angle_gamma   90.00
#
_symmetry.space_group_name_H-M   'P 1'
#
loop_
_entity.id
_entity.type
_entity.pdbx_description
1 polymer ?
#
loop_
_entity_poly.entity_id
_entity_poly.type
_entity_poly.pdbx_seq_one_letter_code
_entity_poly.pdbx_strand_id
1 'polypeptide(L)'
;MMAMTHALAGLLLATLVVQLGGGDPAAVVAAAVAGSVFPDLDIYAGHRKTLHFPVFGWFPAGLAVVLALAIPTTGTLALATFLVAAALHPVMDLYGGGLELRPWEGRSEKAVYSHYHGRWLAPRRLVPYDGSPRDLALAGALGVPALTLPEPVPPLVVVTIVVGGVYVALRKRLATLWSDLARALPPELRRHVPERFYE
;
A
#
# COMPACT_ATOMS: atom_id res chain seq x y z
N MET A 1 -0.40 1.59 6.10
CA MET A 1 0.76 0.66 6.34
C MET A 1 1.95 1.14 5.52
N MET A 2 3.14 0.50 5.62
CA MET A 2 4.26 0.83 4.72
C MET A 2 3.94 0.48 3.27
N ALA A 3 4.45 1.27 2.31
CA ALA A 3 4.35 0.92 0.89
C ALA A 3 4.93 -0.47 0.57
N MET A 4 6.03 -0.86 1.25
CA MET A 4 6.62 -2.19 1.15
C MET A 4 5.64 -3.30 1.55
N THR A 5 4.86 -3.09 2.61
CA THR A 5 3.84 -4.08 3.06
C THR A 5 2.76 -4.27 2.02
N HIS A 6 2.28 -3.18 1.38
CA HIS A 6 1.33 -3.26 0.27
C HIS A 6 1.94 -3.97 -0.95
N ALA A 7 3.19 -3.64 -1.32
CA ALA A 7 3.87 -4.30 -2.44
C ALA A 7 4.02 -5.81 -2.21
N LEU A 8 4.39 -6.23 -0.99
CA LEU A 8 4.51 -7.65 -0.63
C LEU A 8 3.14 -8.36 -0.57
N ALA A 9 2.06 -7.66 -0.19
CA ALA A 9 0.71 -8.18 -0.33
C ALA A 9 0.32 -8.41 -1.81
N GLY A 10 0.71 -7.48 -2.69
CA GLY A 10 0.57 -7.68 -4.13
C GLY A 10 1.38 -8.86 -4.64
N LEU A 11 2.61 -9.03 -4.19
CA LEU A 11 3.42 -10.21 -4.56
C LEU A 11 2.80 -11.52 -4.09
N LEU A 12 2.14 -11.55 -2.93
CA LEU A 12 1.35 -12.70 -2.51
C LEU A 12 0.23 -13.02 -3.52
N LEU A 13 -0.52 -12.00 -3.97
CA LEU A 13 -1.55 -12.18 -5.01
C LEU A 13 -0.94 -12.70 -6.32
N ALA A 14 0.19 -12.11 -6.76
CA ALA A 14 0.91 -12.57 -7.95
C ALA A 14 1.33 -14.04 -7.81
N THR A 15 1.85 -14.42 -6.64
CA THR A 15 2.24 -15.82 -6.37
C THR A 15 1.06 -16.77 -6.55
N LEU A 16 -0.11 -16.43 -6.01
CA LEU A 16 -1.31 -17.25 -6.16
C LEU A 16 -1.72 -17.39 -7.62
N VAL A 17 -1.74 -16.28 -8.39
CA VAL A 17 -2.11 -16.29 -9.81
C VAL A 17 -1.12 -17.14 -10.64
N VAL A 18 0.18 -16.94 -10.42
CA VAL A 18 1.23 -17.68 -11.17
C VAL A 18 1.21 -19.18 -10.85
N GLN A 19 1.06 -19.54 -9.56
CA GLN A 19 1.00 -20.97 -9.15
C GLN A 19 -0.25 -21.68 -9.65
N LEU A 20 -1.35 -20.96 -9.88
CA LEU A 20 -2.55 -21.50 -10.53
C LEU A 20 -2.41 -21.61 -12.05
N GLY A 21 -1.22 -21.39 -12.61
CA GLY A 21 -0.96 -21.46 -14.05
C GLY A 21 -1.40 -20.22 -14.83
N GLY A 22 -1.51 -19.08 -14.15
CA GLY A 22 -2.07 -17.83 -14.69
C GLY A 22 -1.06 -16.88 -15.30
N GLY A 23 -0.91 -16.90 -16.63
CA GLY A 23 -0.25 -15.85 -17.41
C GLY A 23 1.29 -15.82 -17.31
N ASP A 24 1.89 -14.82 -17.93
CA ASP A 24 3.32 -14.54 -17.82
C ASP A 24 3.66 -14.01 -16.40
N PRO A 25 4.58 -14.67 -15.66
CA PRO A 25 4.90 -14.26 -14.29
C PRO A 25 5.38 -12.81 -14.16
N ALA A 26 6.18 -12.31 -15.12
CA ALA A 26 6.71 -10.96 -15.08
C ALA A 26 5.59 -9.91 -15.20
N ALA A 27 4.64 -10.12 -16.10
CA ALA A 27 3.49 -9.23 -16.28
C ALA A 27 2.56 -9.23 -15.06
N VAL A 28 2.28 -10.40 -14.48
CA VAL A 28 1.43 -10.55 -13.30
C VAL A 28 2.09 -9.90 -12.07
N VAL A 29 3.39 -10.12 -11.86
CA VAL A 29 4.16 -9.50 -10.77
C VAL A 29 4.19 -7.99 -10.91
N ALA A 30 4.50 -7.48 -12.11
CA ALA A 30 4.51 -6.03 -12.35
C ALA A 30 3.15 -5.39 -12.10
N ALA A 31 2.07 -6.01 -12.57
CA ALA A 31 0.70 -5.56 -12.33
C ALA A 31 0.32 -5.57 -10.84
N ALA A 32 0.69 -6.62 -10.11
CA ALA A 32 0.44 -6.74 -8.69
C ALA A 32 1.13 -5.64 -7.87
N VAL A 33 2.42 -5.41 -8.12
CA VAL A 33 3.19 -4.35 -7.43
C VAL A 33 2.65 -2.97 -7.80
N ALA A 34 2.42 -2.71 -9.10
CA ALA A 34 1.86 -1.44 -9.56
C ALA A 34 0.48 -1.17 -8.93
N GLY A 35 -0.42 -2.15 -8.93
CA GLY A 35 -1.74 -2.03 -8.29
C GLY A 35 -1.65 -1.77 -6.80
N SER A 36 -0.71 -2.44 -6.11
CA SER A 36 -0.52 -2.29 -4.67
C SER A 36 -0.04 -0.91 -4.24
N VAL A 37 0.68 -0.17 -5.10
CA VAL A 37 1.19 1.18 -4.79
C VAL A 37 0.42 2.28 -5.48
N PHE A 38 -0.45 1.94 -6.44
CA PHE A 38 -1.23 2.90 -7.22
C PHE A 38 -2.05 3.87 -6.36
N PRO A 39 -2.76 3.44 -5.29
CA PRO A 39 -3.53 4.36 -4.48
C PRO A 39 -2.67 5.44 -3.82
N ASP A 40 -1.43 5.13 -3.43
CA ASP A 40 -0.52 6.08 -2.78
C ASP A 40 -0.04 7.22 -3.70
N LEU A 41 -0.30 7.15 -5.02
CA LEU A 41 -0.02 8.27 -5.92
C LEU A 41 -0.83 9.53 -5.56
N ASP A 42 -1.86 9.40 -4.72
CA ASP A 42 -2.64 10.53 -4.21
C ASP A 42 -1.97 11.31 -3.06
N ILE A 43 -0.71 11.02 -2.73
CA ILE A 43 -0.01 11.58 -1.56
C ILE A 43 -0.06 13.11 -1.49
N TYR A 44 -0.09 13.80 -2.63
CA TYR A 44 -0.21 15.26 -2.72
C TYR A 44 -1.62 15.76 -3.06
N ALA A 45 -2.53 14.86 -3.47
CA ALA A 45 -3.86 15.19 -3.96
C ALA A 45 -5.00 14.70 -3.04
N GLY A 46 -4.77 14.68 -1.74
CA GLY A 46 -5.74 14.18 -0.77
C GLY A 46 -5.50 12.70 -0.43
N HIS A 47 -4.33 12.45 0.14
CA HIS A 47 -3.89 11.11 0.52
C HIS A 47 -4.93 10.33 1.35
N ARG A 48 -5.03 9.05 1.03
CA ARG A 48 -6.03 8.10 1.55
C ARG A 48 -7.49 8.48 1.24
N LYS A 49 -7.68 9.31 0.20
CA LYS A 49 -9.00 9.75 -0.26
C LYS A 49 -9.16 9.64 -1.76
N THR A 50 -8.31 10.32 -2.56
CA THR A 50 -8.55 10.54 -3.98
C THR A 50 -8.47 9.27 -4.82
N LEU A 51 -7.48 8.40 -4.56
CA LEU A 51 -7.30 7.12 -5.23
C LEU A 51 -7.60 5.90 -4.33
N HIS A 52 -8.07 6.14 -3.12
CA HIS A 52 -8.41 5.09 -2.17
C HIS A 52 -9.91 4.80 -2.18
N PHE A 53 -10.31 3.64 -2.72
CA PHE A 53 -11.70 3.23 -2.89
C PHE A 53 -11.98 1.93 -2.13
N PRO A 54 -12.13 1.95 -0.78
CA PRO A 54 -12.26 0.73 0.04
C PRO A 54 -13.50 -0.10 -0.28
N VAL A 55 -14.53 0.51 -0.89
CA VAL A 55 -15.76 -0.17 -1.33
C VAL A 55 -15.84 -0.21 -2.85
N PHE A 56 -15.83 0.95 -3.50
CA PHE A 56 -16.02 1.02 -4.95
C PHE A 56 -14.91 0.34 -5.75
N GLY A 57 -13.68 0.23 -5.24
CA GLY A 57 -12.58 -0.47 -5.91
C GLY A 57 -12.86 -1.95 -6.19
N TRP A 58 -13.71 -2.57 -5.40
CA TRP A 58 -14.05 -4.00 -5.57
C TRP A 58 -14.98 -4.27 -6.75
N PHE A 59 -15.74 -3.29 -7.26
CA PHE A 59 -16.57 -3.49 -8.44
C PHE A 59 -15.73 -3.72 -9.72
N PRO A 60 -14.80 -2.82 -10.11
CA PRO A 60 -13.94 -3.08 -11.26
C PRO A 60 -13.00 -4.27 -11.02
N ALA A 61 -12.53 -4.51 -9.79
CA ALA A 61 -11.73 -5.69 -9.47
C ALA A 61 -12.52 -6.98 -9.69
N GLY A 62 -13.76 -7.06 -9.20
CA GLY A 62 -14.62 -8.24 -9.40
C GLY A 62 -14.94 -8.47 -10.87
N LEU A 63 -15.25 -7.41 -11.64
CA LEU A 63 -15.48 -7.52 -13.09
C LEU A 63 -14.23 -8.04 -13.82
N ALA A 64 -13.05 -7.53 -13.49
CA ALA A 64 -11.79 -7.99 -14.09
C ALA A 64 -11.48 -9.46 -13.73
N VAL A 65 -11.78 -9.89 -12.50
CA VAL A 65 -11.65 -11.31 -12.11
C VAL A 65 -12.58 -12.19 -12.93
N VAL A 66 -13.85 -11.81 -13.09
CA VAL A 66 -14.80 -12.55 -13.93
C VAL A 66 -14.31 -12.63 -15.38
N LEU A 67 -13.81 -11.51 -15.91
CA LEU A 67 -13.22 -11.47 -17.26
C LEU A 67 -12.00 -12.38 -17.38
N ALA A 68 -11.10 -12.38 -16.39
CA ALA A 68 -9.92 -13.24 -16.38
C ALA A 68 -10.27 -14.73 -16.28
N LEU A 69 -11.34 -15.07 -15.56
CA LEU A 69 -11.84 -16.45 -15.50
C LEU A 69 -12.51 -16.90 -16.83
N ALA A 70 -13.20 -15.98 -17.50
CA ALA A 70 -13.84 -16.28 -18.79
C ALA A 70 -12.86 -16.31 -19.95
N ILE A 71 -11.82 -15.46 -19.93
CA ILE A 71 -10.82 -15.30 -21.00
C ILE A 71 -9.45 -15.22 -20.32
N PRO A 72 -8.84 -16.36 -19.94
CA PRO A 72 -7.59 -16.40 -19.16
C PRO A 72 -6.36 -16.12 -20.02
N THR A 73 -6.16 -14.84 -20.36
CA THR A 73 -4.94 -14.37 -21.03
C THR A 73 -4.04 -13.67 -20.01
N THR A 74 -2.74 -13.52 -20.34
CA THR A 74 -1.80 -12.73 -19.53
C THR A 74 -2.35 -11.31 -19.25
N GLY A 75 -2.97 -10.66 -20.24
CA GLY A 75 -3.52 -9.32 -20.10
C GLY A 75 -4.70 -9.24 -19.12
N THR A 76 -5.66 -10.16 -19.20
CA THR A 76 -6.81 -10.18 -18.30
C THR A 76 -6.42 -10.56 -16.87
N LEU A 77 -5.47 -11.50 -16.71
CA LEU A 77 -4.93 -11.88 -15.41
C LEU A 77 -4.14 -10.74 -14.76
N ALA A 78 -3.29 -10.07 -15.53
CA ALA A 78 -2.55 -8.90 -15.06
C ALA A 78 -3.50 -7.76 -14.65
N LEU A 79 -4.53 -7.46 -15.47
CA LEU A 79 -5.54 -6.46 -15.13
C LEU A 79 -6.31 -6.81 -13.85
N ALA A 80 -6.74 -8.05 -13.71
CA ALA A 80 -7.44 -8.52 -12.51
C ALA A 80 -6.54 -8.39 -11.28
N THR A 81 -5.28 -8.83 -11.39
CA THR A 81 -4.31 -8.74 -10.29
C THR A 81 -4.03 -7.29 -9.89
N PHE A 82 -3.85 -6.39 -10.85
CA PHE A 82 -3.69 -4.96 -10.61
C PHE A 82 -4.88 -4.38 -9.85
N LEU A 83 -6.10 -4.61 -10.32
CA LEU A 83 -7.32 -4.03 -9.73
C LEU A 83 -7.62 -4.62 -8.35
N VAL A 84 -7.40 -5.91 -8.15
CA VAL A 84 -7.54 -6.55 -6.83
C VAL A 84 -6.52 -5.99 -5.85
N ALA A 85 -5.26 -5.84 -6.26
CA ALA A 85 -4.21 -5.25 -5.42
C ALA A 85 -4.53 -3.80 -5.05
N ALA A 86 -5.01 -3.00 -6.02
CA ALA A 86 -5.41 -1.61 -5.80
C ALA A 86 -6.65 -1.50 -4.89
N ALA A 87 -7.62 -2.42 -4.97
CA ALA A 87 -8.76 -2.46 -4.08
C ALA A 87 -8.41 -2.93 -2.66
N LEU A 88 -7.45 -3.85 -2.54
CA LEU A 88 -6.96 -4.36 -1.26
C LEU A 88 -6.20 -3.30 -0.45
N HIS A 89 -5.43 -2.45 -1.11
CA HIS A 89 -4.60 -1.41 -0.48
C HIS A 89 -5.38 -0.56 0.55
N PRO A 90 -6.47 0.14 0.21
CA PRO A 90 -7.20 0.96 1.19
C PRO A 90 -7.86 0.13 2.29
N VAL A 91 -8.16 -1.14 2.04
CA VAL A 91 -8.64 -2.06 3.10
C VAL A 91 -7.52 -2.35 4.08
N MET A 92 -6.31 -2.63 3.61
CA MET A 92 -5.15 -2.82 4.48
C MET A 92 -4.87 -1.57 5.32
N ASP A 93 -4.94 -0.38 4.72
CA ASP A 93 -4.74 0.89 5.42
C ASP A 93 -5.78 1.14 6.52
N LEU A 94 -7.02 0.65 6.35
CA LEU A 94 -8.04 0.69 7.40
C LEU A 94 -7.59 -0.08 8.66
N TYR A 95 -6.83 -1.16 8.49
CA TYR A 95 -6.26 -1.93 9.59
C TYR A 95 -4.93 -1.37 10.11
N GLY A 96 -4.42 -0.32 9.49
CA GLY A 96 -3.26 0.46 9.92
C GLY A 96 -3.57 1.56 10.93
N GLY A 97 -2.63 2.49 11.09
CA GLY A 97 -2.76 3.70 11.89
C GLY A 97 -3.49 4.83 11.17
N GLY A 98 -3.71 5.93 11.90
CA GLY A 98 -4.34 7.14 11.39
C GLY A 98 -3.46 7.94 10.41
N LEU A 99 -4.09 8.90 9.73
CA LEU A 99 -3.45 9.81 8.78
C LEU A 99 -2.85 11.01 9.52
N GLU A 100 -1.69 10.80 10.10
CA GLU A 100 -0.93 11.81 10.85
C GLU A 100 0.56 11.55 10.70
N LEU A 101 1.40 12.56 10.89
CA LEU A 101 2.85 12.41 10.77
C LEU A 101 3.43 11.46 11.83
N ARG A 102 2.83 11.48 13.02
CA ARG A 102 3.24 10.66 14.18
C ARG A 102 2.13 9.68 14.58
N PRO A 103 1.80 8.68 13.76
CA PRO A 103 0.64 7.83 13.96
C PRO A 103 0.73 6.92 15.20
N TRP A 104 1.91 6.79 15.83
CA TRP A 104 2.08 6.14 17.13
C TRP A 104 1.47 6.92 18.29
N GLU A 105 1.14 8.22 18.11
CA GLU A 105 0.44 9.03 19.10
C GLU A 105 -1.07 8.76 19.10
N GLY A 106 -1.59 8.15 18.04
CA GLY A 106 -2.97 7.66 17.95
C GLY A 106 -4.04 8.75 17.98
N ARG A 107 -3.73 9.97 17.55
CA ARG A 107 -4.62 11.14 17.63
C ARG A 107 -5.65 11.19 16.50
N SER A 108 -5.30 10.70 15.30
CA SER A 108 -6.17 10.81 14.13
C SER A 108 -7.15 9.65 14.05
N GLU A 109 -8.43 9.97 13.90
CA GLU A 109 -9.50 9.02 13.60
C GLU A 109 -9.78 8.90 12.10
N LYS A 110 -8.85 9.38 11.25
CA LYS A 110 -8.92 9.29 9.79
C LYS A 110 -7.97 8.22 9.31
N ALA A 111 -8.46 7.05 8.91
CA ALA A 111 -7.66 6.00 8.25
C ALA A 111 -7.77 6.13 6.73
N VAL A 112 -8.95 5.93 6.18
CA VAL A 112 -9.26 5.96 4.75
C VAL A 112 -10.62 6.60 4.54
N TYR A 113 -10.78 7.42 3.49
CA TYR A 113 -12.08 7.98 3.13
C TYR A 113 -12.91 6.96 2.36
N SER A 114 -14.11 6.71 2.83
CA SER A 114 -15.08 5.89 2.09
C SER A 114 -16.00 6.76 1.27
N HIS A 115 -15.83 6.72 -0.05
CA HIS A 115 -16.71 7.41 -1.00
C HIS A 115 -18.14 6.87 -0.97
N TYR A 116 -18.30 5.58 -0.64
CA TYR A 116 -19.62 4.95 -0.48
C TYR A 116 -20.38 5.52 0.72
N HIS A 117 -19.69 5.71 1.88
CA HIS A 117 -20.30 6.22 3.09
C HIS A 117 -20.21 7.76 3.22
N GLY A 118 -19.51 8.45 2.32
CA GLY A 118 -19.30 9.90 2.37
C GLY A 118 -18.50 10.39 3.57
N ARG A 119 -17.67 9.53 4.20
CA ARG A 119 -16.96 9.85 5.46
C ARG A 119 -15.62 9.16 5.60
N TRP A 120 -14.78 9.68 6.48
CA TRP A 120 -13.57 8.99 6.92
C TRP A 120 -13.93 7.78 7.80
N LEU A 121 -13.28 6.66 7.54
CA LEU A 121 -13.32 5.47 8.38
C LEU A 121 -12.21 5.56 9.41
N ALA A 122 -12.51 5.14 10.66
CA ALA A 122 -11.54 5.14 11.75
C ALA A 122 -10.53 3.98 11.61
N PRO A 123 -9.26 4.19 12.01
CA PRO A 123 -8.23 3.17 11.95
C PRO A 123 -8.50 2.03 12.96
N ARG A 124 -8.31 0.80 12.52
CA ARG A 124 -8.42 -0.41 13.35
C ARG A 124 -7.18 -0.69 14.18
N ARG A 125 -6.03 -0.12 13.81
CA ARG A 125 -4.74 -0.19 14.51
C ARG A 125 -4.26 -1.62 14.84
N LEU A 126 -4.62 -2.65 14.04
CA LEU A 126 -4.03 -3.98 14.15
C LEU A 126 -2.54 -3.92 13.87
N VAL A 127 -2.16 -3.13 12.87
CA VAL A 127 -0.81 -2.62 12.68
C VAL A 127 -0.81 -1.19 13.22
N PRO A 128 -0.18 -0.91 14.38
CA PRO A 128 -0.36 0.35 15.10
C PRO A 128 -0.06 1.59 14.27
N TYR A 129 0.99 1.53 13.42
CA TYR A 129 1.39 2.60 12.51
C TYR A 129 2.29 2.06 11.41
N ASP A 130 2.42 2.82 10.32
CA ASP A 130 3.36 2.56 9.23
C ASP A 130 4.80 2.57 9.76
N GLY A 131 5.55 1.51 9.49
CA GLY A 131 6.89 1.34 10.03
C GLY A 131 6.92 0.90 11.50
N SER A 132 5.86 0.30 12.02
CA SER A 132 5.90 -0.42 13.29
C SER A 132 6.57 -1.79 13.13
N PRO A 133 7.10 -2.40 14.21
CA PRO A 133 7.60 -3.77 14.14
C PRO A 133 6.55 -4.78 13.66
N ARG A 134 5.27 -4.57 13.97
CA ARG A 134 4.15 -5.39 13.45
C ARG A 134 3.95 -5.22 11.96
N ASP A 135 4.18 -4.03 11.41
CA ASP A 135 4.12 -3.77 9.98
C ASP A 135 5.21 -4.54 9.23
N LEU A 136 6.45 -4.54 9.78
CA LEU A 136 7.56 -5.32 9.22
C LEU A 136 7.30 -6.82 9.32
N ALA A 137 6.79 -7.31 10.44
CA ALA A 137 6.45 -8.72 10.61
C ALA A 137 5.37 -9.16 9.60
N LEU A 138 4.34 -8.33 9.40
CA LEU A 138 3.31 -8.57 8.38
C LEU A 138 3.93 -8.55 6.97
N ALA A 139 4.77 -7.57 6.65
CA ALA A 139 5.48 -7.50 5.38
C ALA A 139 6.29 -8.76 5.11
N GLY A 140 7.05 -9.25 6.11
CA GLY A 140 7.79 -10.50 6.02
C GLY A 140 6.88 -11.69 5.75
N ALA A 141 5.81 -11.85 6.53
CA ALA A 141 4.85 -12.95 6.36
C ALA A 141 4.20 -12.95 4.96
N LEU A 142 3.82 -11.77 4.44
CA LEU A 142 3.24 -11.62 3.10
C LEU A 142 4.26 -11.88 1.97
N GLY A 143 5.55 -11.59 2.23
CA GLY A 143 6.62 -11.78 1.24
C GLY A 143 7.12 -13.21 1.11
N VAL A 144 7.02 -14.03 2.16
CA VAL A 144 7.55 -15.43 2.15
C VAL A 144 7.05 -16.25 0.96
N PRO A 145 5.75 -16.30 0.60
CA PRO A 145 5.30 -17.07 -0.54
C PRO A 145 5.90 -16.62 -1.87
N ALA A 146 6.23 -15.33 -2.02
CA ALA A 146 6.81 -14.80 -3.25
C ALA A 146 8.27 -15.24 -3.48
N LEU A 147 8.93 -15.85 -2.49
CA LEU A 147 10.24 -16.48 -2.65
C LEU A 147 10.18 -17.72 -3.57
N THR A 148 9.00 -18.23 -3.88
CA THR A 148 8.79 -19.34 -4.83
C THR A 148 8.60 -18.87 -6.28
N LEU A 149 8.52 -17.57 -6.52
CA LEU A 149 8.42 -17.00 -7.86
C LEU A 149 9.76 -17.05 -8.59
N PRO A 150 9.74 -17.00 -9.95
CA PRO A 150 10.98 -16.96 -10.74
C PRO A 150 11.85 -15.73 -10.44
N GLU A 151 13.14 -15.85 -10.75
CA GLU A 151 14.06 -14.70 -10.76
C GLU A 151 13.50 -13.57 -11.67
N PRO A 152 13.69 -12.30 -11.28
CA PRO A 152 14.45 -11.77 -10.14
C PRO A 152 13.60 -11.50 -8.86
N VAL A 153 12.44 -12.13 -8.68
CA VAL A 153 11.51 -11.78 -7.58
C VAL A 153 12.08 -12.11 -6.17
N PRO A 154 12.70 -13.28 -5.91
CA PRO A 154 13.20 -13.60 -4.59
C PRO A 154 14.18 -12.58 -4.00
N PRO A 155 15.25 -12.15 -4.70
CA PRO A 155 16.14 -11.11 -4.18
C PRO A 155 15.43 -9.76 -4.00
N LEU A 156 14.46 -9.41 -4.82
CA LEU A 156 13.68 -8.18 -4.65
C LEU A 156 12.82 -8.22 -3.37
N VAL A 157 12.25 -9.37 -3.02
CA VAL A 157 11.53 -9.58 -1.75
C VAL A 157 12.47 -9.33 -0.58
N VAL A 158 13.67 -9.95 -0.60
CA VAL A 158 14.67 -9.77 0.47
C VAL A 158 15.07 -8.31 0.60
N VAL A 159 15.40 -7.64 -0.51
CA VAL A 159 15.75 -6.20 -0.52
C VAL A 159 14.59 -5.37 0.03
N THR A 160 13.35 -5.64 -0.37
CA THR A 160 12.17 -4.91 0.13
C THR A 160 12.00 -5.06 1.64
N ILE A 161 12.21 -6.26 2.19
CA ILE A 161 12.14 -6.51 3.64
C ILE A 161 13.29 -5.79 4.38
N VAL A 162 14.51 -5.79 3.83
CA VAL A 162 15.65 -5.09 4.40
C VAL A 162 15.40 -3.58 4.43
N VAL A 163 14.92 -3.00 3.32
CA VAL A 163 14.53 -1.57 3.25
C VAL A 163 13.43 -1.26 4.24
N GLY A 164 12.43 -2.14 4.37
CA GLY A 164 11.38 -2.04 5.39
C GLY A 164 11.95 -2.03 6.81
N GLY A 165 12.93 -2.88 7.11
CA GLY A 165 13.63 -2.92 8.40
C GLY A 165 14.37 -1.63 8.71
N VAL A 166 15.09 -1.08 7.73
CA VAL A 166 15.76 0.24 7.85
C VAL A 166 14.73 1.34 8.09
N TYR A 167 13.62 1.34 7.34
CA TYR A 167 12.55 2.29 7.54
C TYR A 167 11.95 2.22 8.95
N VAL A 168 11.67 1.02 9.46
CA VAL A 168 11.17 0.79 10.82
C VAL A 168 12.12 1.38 11.86
N ALA A 169 13.43 1.12 11.72
CA ALA A 169 14.45 1.64 12.61
C ALA A 169 14.52 3.18 12.62
N LEU A 170 14.28 3.80 11.48
CA LEU A 170 14.40 5.25 11.27
C LEU A 170 13.07 6.00 11.37
N ARG A 171 11.91 5.31 11.35
CA ARG A 171 10.58 5.91 11.18
C ARG A 171 10.31 7.13 12.07
N LYS A 172 10.61 7.01 13.36
CA LYS A 172 10.36 8.11 14.32
C LYS A 172 11.32 9.29 14.09
N ARG A 173 12.58 9.00 13.76
CA ARG A 173 13.58 10.04 13.43
C ARG A 173 13.22 10.77 12.15
N LEU A 174 12.77 10.05 11.13
CA LEU A 174 12.32 10.63 9.86
C LEU A 174 11.13 11.57 10.07
N ALA A 175 10.17 11.23 10.93
CA ALA A 175 9.04 12.12 11.23
C ALA A 175 9.49 13.43 11.87
N THR A 176 10.45 13.39 12.80
CA THR A 176 11.02 14.59 13.39
C THR A 176 11.76 15.42 12.34
N LEU A 177 12.63 14.79 11.54
CA LEU A 177 13.36 15.46 10.46
C LEU A 177 12.40 16.15 9.46
N TRP A 178 11.33 15.46 9.04
CA TRP A 178 10.34 16.04 8.13
C TRP A 178 9.64 17.25 8.74
N SER A 179 9.25 17.16 10.02
CA SER A 179 8.64 18.28 10.74
C SER A 179 9.59 19.50 10.81
N ASP A 180 10.87 19.26 11.13
CA ASP A 180 11.86 20.33 11.24
C ASP A 180 12.16 20.97 9.87
N LEU A 181 12.31 20.15 8.83
CA LEU A 181 12.48 20.64 7.46
C LEU A 181 11.28 21.45 6.97
N ALA A 182 10.05 20.94 7.21
CA ALA A 182 8.83 21.65 6.82
C ALA A 182 8.69 23.00 7.53
N ARG A 183 9.07 23.10 8.80
CA ARG A 183 9.07 24.36 9.57
C ARG A 183 10.16 25.32 9.11
N ALA A 184 11.30 24.82 8.64
CA ALA A 184 12.40 25.64 8.14
C ALA A 184 12.13 26.23 6.75
N LEU A 185 11.11 25.75 6.02
CA LEU A 185 10.77 26.30 4.70
C LEU A 185 10.25 27.73 4.79
N PRO A 186 10.60 28.60 3.81
CA PRO A 186 9.99 29.91 3.64
C PRO A 186 8.45 29.80 3.53
N PRO A 187 7.69 30.82 3.98
CA PRO A 187 6.21 30.80 3.95
C PRO A 187 5.64 30.47 2.57
N GLU A 188 6.27 30.98 1.50
CA GLU A 188 5.85 30.79 0.10
C GLU A 188 5.92 29.31 -0.32
N LEU A 189 6.89 28.55 0.19
CA LEU A 189 7.03 27.12 -0.09
C LEU A 189 6.23 26.28 0.89
N ARG A 190 6.13 26.70 2.16
CA ARG A 190 5.41 25.99 3.20
C ARG A 190 3.92 25.80 2.86
N ARG A 191 3.29 26.76 2.20
CA ARG A 191 1.88 26.68 1.75
C ARG A 191 1.59 25.48 0.81
N HIS A 192 2.63 24.93 0.17
CA HIS A 192 2.51 23.75 -0.70
C HIS A 192 2.77 22.44 0.03
N VAL A 193 3.21 22.49 1.29
CA VAL A 193 3.44 21.31 2.13
C VAL A 193 2.14 21.01 2.91
N PRO A 194 1.62 19.76 2.86
CA PRO A 194 0.46 19.40 3.65
C PRO A 194 0.67 19.66 5.15
N GLU A 195 -0.34 20.24 5.83
CA GLU A 195 -0.28 20.63 7.24
C GLU A 195 0.23 19.52 8.16
N ARG A 196 -0.14 18.28 7.89
CA ARG A 196 0.30 17.11 8.64
C ARG A 196 1.81 16.94 8.79
N PHE A 197 2.63 17.64 8.00
CA PHE A 197 4.09 17.56 8.07
C PHE A 197 4.72 18.58 9.03
N TYR A 198 3.96 19.57 9.52
CA TYR A 198 4.48 20.57 10.46
C TYR A 198 3.58 20.80 11.70
N GLU A 199 2.53 19.99 11.88
CA GLU A 199 1.75 19.88 13.14
C GLU A 199 2.46 19.01 14.21
#